data_dad2fa074db3fab471a6b1e25cd09888
#
_entry.id   dad2fa074db3fab471a6b1e25cd09888
#
_cell.length_a   1.000
_cell.length_b   1.000
_cell.length_c   1.000
_cell.angle_alpha   90.00
_cell.angle_beta   90.00
_cell.angle_gamma   90.00
#
_symmetry.space_group_name_H-M   'P 1'
#
loop_
_entity.id
_entity.type
_entity.pdbx_description
1 polymer ?
#
loop_
_entity_poly.entity_id
_entity_poly.type
_entity_poly.pdbx_seq_one_letter_code
_entity_poly.pdbx_strand_id
1 'polypeptide(L)'
;MSSELETPSDGVDESEKKNYGTPEWENHIKLTDLSELLKEGTKESHDRAENTQFVKDFLKGHIKKDLFKLATTALYFTYLALEEEMERNKDHPAFAPLYFPVELHRTEALTKDMEYFFGKDWKEQSKCSEATQSYVDRIHYVGQHEPELLVAHAYTRYMGDLSGGQVLRKVAQRVLKLPSTGEGTQFYHFENIDNAQQFKQFYRARMNALDLDMKTKEKIVEEANRAFEYNMQIFNELDKVGSLLAKESLDGEFLHDGKGDVRKCPYYAAQQDKGTQESCACPFKAATAVLRQLNLQLFLAVMALVCGLIAWYFM
;
A
#
# COMPACT_ATOMS: atom_id res chain seq x y z
N MET A 1 -60.05 53.86 32.72
CA MET A 1 -59.45 53.09 33.81
C MET A 1 -58.66 52.01 33.18
N SER A 2 -57.39 52.28 33.00
CA SER A 2 -56.39 51.39 32.35
C SER A 2 -55.64 50.70 33.47
N SER A 3 -55.52 49.39 33.38
CA SER A 3 -54.64 48.59 34.24
C SER A 3 -53.56 47.99 33.39
N GLU A 4 -52.36 48.50 33.56
CA GLU A 4 -51.09 47.96 33.02
C GLU A 4 -50.78 46.64 33.72
N LEU A 5 -50.43 45.61 32.93
CA LEU A 5 -49.88 44.35 33.39
C LEU A 5 -48.41 44.33 33.04
N GLU A 6 -47.57 44.37 34.04
CA GLU A 6 -46.12 44.17 33.96
C GLU A 6 -45.81 42.69 33.69
N THR A 7 -44.92 42.42 32.72
CA THR A 7 -44.34 41.12 32.48
C THR A 7 -42.99 40.99 33.16
N PRO A 8 -42.67 39.90 33.88
CA PRO A 8 -41.35 39.69 34.45
C PRO A 8 -40.39 39.21 33.33
N SER A 9 -39.22 39.82 33.28
CA SER A 9 -38.09 39.38 32.49
C SER A 9 -37.35 38.23 33.21
N ASP A 10 -37.49 37.01 32.73
CA ASP A 10 -36.66 35.89 33.15
C ASP A 10 -35.32 35.93 32.40
N GLY A 11 -34.27 36.26 33.14
CA GLY A 11 -32.89 36.12 32.72
C GLY A 11 -32.52 34.64 32.65
N VAL A 12 -32.27 34.13 31.45
CA VAL A 12 -31.72 32.79 31.25
C VAL A 12 -30.22 32.86 31.47
N ASP A 13 -29.75 32.25 32.54
CA ASP A 13 -28.33 32.06 32.86
C ASP A 13 -27.69 31.09 31.86
N GLU A 14 -26.78 31.62 31.06
CA GLU A 14 -26.01 30.89 30.03
C GLU A 14 -24.71 30.34 30.62
N SER A 15 -24.80 29.44 31.56
CA SER A 15 -23.58 28.76 32.06
C SER A 15 -23.85 27.39 32.69
N GLU A 16 -24.04 26.38 31.86
CA GLU A 16 -23.68 24.99 32.17
C GLU A 16 -23.74 24.13 30.91
N LYS A 17 -22.75 24.24 30.00
CA LYS A 17 -22.46 23.17 29.06
C LYS A 17 -21.87 22.01 29.85
N LYS A 18 -22.70 21.11 30.35
CA LYS A 18 -22.28 19.81 30.85
C LYS A 18 -21.59 19.05 29.74
N ASN A 19 -20.29 18.95 29.83
CA ASN A 19 -19.49 18.06 29.02
C ASN A 19 -19.85 16.61 29.38
N TYR A 20 -20.80 16.02 28.66
CA TYR A 20 -21.09 14.59 28.77
C TYR A 20 -19.94 13.87 28.11
N GLY A 21 -18.92 13.51 28.91
CA GLY A 21 -17.90 12.58 28.46
C GLY A 21 -18.55 11.33 27.87
N THR A 22 -17.97 10.81 26.80
CA THR A 22 -18.43 9.55 26.18
C THR A 22 -18.60 8.51 27.30
N PRO A 23 -19.71 7.79 27.36
CA PRO A 23 -19.95 6.81 28.41
C PRO A 23 -18.82 5.78 28.47
N GLU A 24 -18.39 5.40 29.67
CA GLU A 24 -17.29 4.42 29.85
C GLU A 24 -17.52 3.12 29.10
N TRP A 25 -18.81 2.71 28.89
CA TRP A 25 -19.13 1.51 28.13
C TRP A 25 -18.86 1.68 26.61
N GLU A 26 -19.01 2.88 26.02
CA GLU A 26 -18.62 3.13 24.61
C GLU A 26 -17.11 3.01 24.43
N ASN A 27 -16.32 3.48 25.39
CA ASN A 27 -14.86 3.28 25.36
C ASN A 27 -14.47 1.81 25.55
N HIS A 28 -15.22 1.07 26.36
CA HIS A 28 -14.97 -0.36 26.60
C HIS A 28 -15.31 -1.22 25.39
N ILE A 29 -16.40 -0.90 24.67
CA ILE A 29 -16.76 -1.58 23.40
C ILE A 29 -15.70 -1.33 22.34
N LYS A 30 -15.21 -0.11 22.16
CA LYS A 30 -14.12 0.20 21.22
C LYS A 30 -12.84 -0.58 21.50
N LEU A 31 -12.47 -0.78 22.75
CA LEU A 31 -11.26 -1.51 23.17
C LEU A 31 -11.35 -3.04 22.93
N THR A 32 -12.55 -3.58 22.68
CA THR A 32 -12.78 -5.02 22.44
C THR A 32 -13.13 -5.34 20.99
N ASP A 33 -13.37 -4.32 20.15
CA ASP A 33 -13.65 -4.48 18.73
C ASP A 33 -12.41 -4.98 17.99
N LEU A 34 -12.55 -6.09 17.27
CA LEU A 34 -11.44 -6.72 16.57
C LEU A 34 -10.80 -5.76 15.55
N SER A 35 -11.59 -4.93 14.88
CA SER A 35 -11.08 -3.95 13.91
C SER A 35 -10.20 -2.87 14.54
N GLU A 36 -10.54 -2.41 15.75
CA GLU A 36 -9.72 -1.43 16.47
C GLU A 36 -8.48 -2.09 17.07
N LEU A 37 -8.61 -3.31 17.62
CA LEU A 37 -7.44 -4.09 18.08
C LEU A 37 -6.44 -4.33 16.96
N LEU A 38 -6.90 -4.71 15.77
CA LEU A 38 -6.04 -4.88 14.59
C LEU A 38 -5.38 -3.56 14.18
N LYS A 39 -6.16 -2.49 14.09
CA LYS A 39 -5.64 -1.17 13.70
C LYS A 39 -4.53 -0.69 14.64
N GLU A 40 -4.78 -0.73 15.96
CA GLU A 40 -3.80 -0.26 16.94
C GLU A 40 -2.63 -1.26 17.08
N GLY A 41 -2.92 -2.57 17.12
CA GLY A 41 -1.91 -3.60 17.32
C GLY A 41 -0.99 -3.83 16.10
N THR A 42 -1.36 -3.36 14.90
CA THR A 42 -0.51 -3.47 13.70
C THR A 42 0.09 -2.14 13.24
N LYS A 43 -0.14 -1.06 13.96
CA LYS A 43 0.32 0.29 13.56
C LYS A 43 1.82 0.36 13.30
N GLU A 44 2.62 -0.17 14.22
CA GLU A 44 4.08 -0.20 14.08
C GLU A 44 4.53 -1.03 12.87
N SER A 45 3.94 -2.22 12.68
CA SER A 45 4.26 -3.09 11.55
C SER A 45 3.86 -2.46 10.21
N HIS A 46 2.73 -1.76 10.18
CA HIS A 46 2.30 -0.99 9.02
C HIS A 46 3.29 0.14 8.68
N ASP A 47 3.69 0.93 9.67
CA ASP A 47 4.67 2.00 9.51
C ASP A 47 6.03 1.44 9.02
N ARG A 48 6.47 0.30 9.56
CA ARG A 48 7.70 -0.37 9.11
C ARG A 48 7.59 -0.83 7.64
N ALA A 49 6.46 -1.41 7.24
CA ALA A 49 6.23 -1.88 5.88
C ALA A 49 6.23 -0.72 4.86
N GLU A 50 5.56 0.38 5.16
CA GLU A 50 5.58 1.59 4.31
C GLU A 50 6.98 2.21 4.21
N ASN A 51 7.79 2.03 5.23
CA ASN A 51 9.14 2.57 5.30
C ASN A 51 10.21 1.66 4.69
N THR A 52 9.87 0.49 4.14
CA THR A 52 10.82 -0.32 3.36
C THR A 52 11.31 0.44 2.13
N GLN A 53 12.54 0.14 1.69
CA GLN A 53 13.14 0.83 0.55
C GLN A 53 12.31 0.61 -0.73
N PHE A 54 11.86 -0.63 -0.97
CA PHE A 54 11.01 -0.98 -2.10
C PHE A 54 9.75 -0.10 -2.18
N VAL A 55 8.99 0.03 -1.09
CA VAL A 55 7.75 0.83 -1.06
C VAL A 55 8.06 2.32 -1.25
N LYS A 56 9.09 2.85 -0.59
CA LYS A 56 9.53 4.24 -0.77
C LYS A 56 9.93 4.55 -2.21
N ASP A 57 10.68 3.68 -2.84
CA ASP A 57 11.12 3.86 -4.23
C ASP A 57 9.95 3.71 -5.19
N PHE A 58 9.05 2.76 -4.94
CA PHE A 58 7.83 2.62 -5.71
C PHE A 58 6.99 3.90 -5.66
N LEU A 59 6.68 4.42 -4.48
CA LEU A 59 5.89 5.65 -4.30
C LEU A 59 6.54 6.87 -4.97
N LYS A 60 7.87 6.96 -4.98
CA LYS A 60 8.62 7.98 -5.72
C LYS A 60 8.63 7.76 -7.24
N GLY A 61 8.13 6.63 -7.71
CA GLY A 61 8.14 6.26 -9.12
C GLY A 61 9.47 5.69 -9.60
N HIS A 62 10.31 5.21 -8.70
CA HIS A 62 11.59 4.57 -9.01
C HIS A 62 11.44 3.04 -9.12
N ILE A 63 10.43 2.58 -9.89
CA ILE A 63 10.21 1.17 -10.13
C ILE A 63 10.46 0.82 -11.60
N LYS A 64 11.27 -0.21 -11.85
CA LYS A 64 11.50 -0.78 -13.18
C LYS A 64 10.41 -1.80 -13.50
N LYS A 65 10.09 -1.98 -14.79
CA LYS A 65 9.06 -2.93 -15.26
C LYS A 65 9.35 -4.36 -14.79
N ASP A 66 10.60 -4.81 -14.88
CA ASP A 66 10.96 -6.16 -14.48
C ASP A 66 10.79 -6.40 -12.96
N LEU A 67 11.09 -5.39 -12.15
CA LEU A 67 10.85 -5.47 -10.71
C LEU A 67 9.34 -5.48 -10.39
N PHE A 68 8.55 -4.72 -11.13
CA PHE A 68 7.09 -4.74 -11.00
C PHE A 68 6.48 -6.09 -11.40
N LYS A 69 7.01 -6.73 -12.45
CA LYS A 69 6.64 -8.10 -12.83
C LYS A 69 6.88 -9.10 -11.70
N LEU A 70 8.04 -9.03 -11.04
CA LEU A 70 8.36 -9.90 -9.91
C LEU A 70 7.45 -9.63 -8.70
N ALA A 71 7.15 -8.36 -8.42
CA ALA A 71 6.18 -8.01 -7.39
C ALA A 71 4.78 -8.55 -7.70
N THR A 72 4.33 -8.47 -8.96
CA THR A 72 3.05 -9.05 -9.40
C THR A 72 3.05 -10.58 -9.27
N THR A 73 4.18 -11.23 -9.55
CA THR A 73 4.35 -12.68 -9.36
C THR A 73 4.21 -13.08 -7.88
N ALA A 74 4.84 -12.33 -6.98
CA ALA A 74 4.70 -12.57 -5.54
C ALA A 74 3.25 -12.39 -5.06
N LEU A 75 2.56 -11.36 -5.55
CA LEU A 75 1.13 -11.17 -5.29
C LEU A 75 0.32 -12.36 -5.78
N TYR A 76 0.56 -12.85 -6.99
CA TYR A 76 -0.16 -13.99 -7.55
C TYR A 76 -0.11 -15.22 -6.63
N PHE A 77 1.08 -15.65 -6.23
CA PHE A 77 1.22 -16.83 -5.37
C PHE A 77 0.61 -16.62 -3.98
N THR A 78 0.76 -15.43 -3.42
CA THR A 78 0.20 -15.08 -2.10
C THR A 78 -1.34 -15.11 -2.13
N TYR A 79 -1.96 -14.50 -3.16
CA TYR A 79 -3.42 -14.47 -3.26
C TYR A 79 -4.01 -15.82 -3.66
N LEU A 80 -3.33 -16.58 -4.51
CA LEU A 80 -3.72 -17.96 -4.82
C LEU A 80 -3.84 -18.80 -3.55
N ALA A 81 -2.80 -18.82 -2.71
CA ALA A 81 -2.82 -19.54 -1.46
C ALA A 81 -3.89 -19.03 -0.48
N LEU A 82 -4.04 -17.71 -0.36
CA LEU A 82 -5.03 -17.11 0.52
C LEU A 82 -6.46 -17.49 0.08
N GLU A 83 -6.77 -17.36 -1.19
CA GLU A 83 -8.10 -17.62 -1.73
C GLU A 83 -8.44 -19.13 -1.74
N GLU A 84 -7.45 -20.01 -1.92
CA GLU A 84 -7.61 -21.46 -1.73
C GLU A 84 -8.00 -21.81 -0.28
N GLU A 85 -7.33 -21.20 0.71
CA GLU A 85 -7.66 -21.47 2.11
C GLU A 85 -8.95 -20.75 2.54
N MET A 86 -9.27 -19.61 1.98
CA MET A 86 -10.57 -18.94 2.18
C MET A 86 -11.72 -19.80 1.64
N GLU A 87 -11.60 -20.38 0.45
CA GLU A 87 -12.59 -21.28 -0.12
C GLU A 87 -12.76 -22.55 0.73
N ARG A 88 -11.66 -23.13 1.22
CA ARG A 88 -11.67 -24.30 2.10
C ARG A 88 -12.40 -24.04 3.41
N ASN A 89 -12.30 -22.81 3.93
CA ASN A 89 -12.83 -22.42 5.23
C ASN A 89 -14.08 -21.51 5.13
N LYS A 90 -14.73 -21.44 3.97
CA LYS A 90 -15.88 -20.56 3.73
C LYS A 90 -17.07 -20.79 4.68
N ASP A 91 -17.20 -22.02 5.21
CA ASP A 91 -18.25 -22.40 6.14
C ASP A 91 -17.78 -22.38 7.61
N HIS A 92 -16.51 -22.03 7.89
CA HIS A 92 -16.00 -21.96 9.25
C HIS A 92 -16.59 -20.75 9.99
N PRO A 93 -17.18 -20.91 11.20
CA PRO A 93 -17.94 -19.84 11.88
C PRO A 93 -17.16 -18.54 12.08
N ALA A 94 -15.84 -18.62 12.35
CA ALA A 94 -15.00 -17.43 12.52
C ALA A 94 -14.65 -16.74 11.20
N PHE A 95 -14.84 -17.37 10.03
CA PHE A 95 -14.46 -16.82 8.74
C PHE A 95 -15.64 -16.61 7.78
N ALA A 96 -16.66 -17.44 7.81
CA ALA A 96 -17.83 -17.38 6.92
C ALA A 96 -18.45 -15.97 6.78
N PRO A 97 -18.61 -15.17 7.87
CA PRO A 97 -19.14 -13.82 7.77
C PRO A 97 -18.26 -12.84 6.98
N LEU A 98 -17.01 -13.19 6.69
CA LEU A 98 -16.00 -12.38 5.99
C LEU A 98 -15.67 -12.92 4.59
N TYR A 99 -16.34 -13.97 4.14
CA TYR A 99 -16.12 -14.58 2.85
C TYR A 99 -16.92 -13.86 1.75
N PHE A 100 -16.22 -12.99 0.98
CA PHE A 100 -16.76 -12.19 -0.12
C PHE A 100 -15.98 -12.44 -1.41
N PRO A 101 -16.09 -13.65 -2.03
CA PRO A 101 -15.26 -14.01 -3.18
C PRO A 101 -15.51 -13.12 -4.40
N VAL A 102 -16.77 -12.72 -4.65
CA VAL A 102 -17.14 -11.88 -5.81
C VAL A 102 -16.50 -10.49 -5.73
N GLU A 103 -16.47 -9.92 -4.54
CA GLU A 103 -15.94 -8.58 -4.30
C GLU A 103 -14.42 -8.57 -4.14
N LEU A 104 -13.86 -9.56 -3.46
CA LEU A 104 -12.48 -9.50 -2.98
C LEU A 104 -11.48 -10.35 -3.75
N HIS A 105 -11.86 -11.52 -4.32
CA HIS A 105 -10.88 -12.42 -4.93
C HIS A 105 -10.10 -11.73 -6.06
N ARG A 106 -8.77 -11.94 -6.07
CA ARG A 106 -7.81 -11.28 -6.97
C ARG A 106 -7.05 -12.24 -7.88
N THR A 107 -7.12 -13.55 -7.65
CA THR A 107 -6.36 -14.54 -8.43
C THR A 107 -6.66 -14.45 -9.92
N GLU A 108 -7.92 -14.26 -10.32
CA GLU A 108 -8.27 -14.09 -11.74
C GLU A 108 -7.68 -12.79 -12.32
N ALA A 109 -7.79 -11.68 -11.60
CA ALA A 109 -7.22 -10.40 -12.01
C ALA A 109 -5.69 -10.47 -12.11
N LEU A 110 -5.04 -11.12 -11.14
CA LEU A 110 -3.59 -11.38 -11.16
C LEU A 110 -3.20 -12.31 -12.32
N THR A 111 -4.00 -13.31 -12.67
CA THR A 111 -3.77 -14.14 -13.85
C THR A 111 -3.72 -13.31 -15.12
N LYS A 112 -4.67 -12.37 -15.30
CA LYS A 112 -4.67 -11.43 -16.43
C LYS A 112 -3.42 -10.54 -16.45
N ASP A 113 -2.97 -10.07 -15.30
CA ASP A 113 -1.75 -9.26 -15.18
C ASP A 113 -0.50 -10.12 -15.50
N MET A 114 -0.44 -11.37 -15.04
CA MET A 114 0.65 -12.30 -15.36
C MET A 114 0.70 -12.60 -16.87
N GLU A 115 -0.43 -12.85 -17.50
CA GLU A 115 -0.52 -13.04 -18.94
C GLU A 115 -0.06 -11.80 -19.73
N TYR A 116 -0.41 -10.61 -19.26
CA TYR A 116 0.04 -9.35 -19.87
C TYR A 116 1.56 -9.18 -19.79
N PHE A 117 2.18 -9.53 -18.66
CA PHE A 117 3.62 -9.33 -18.46
C PHE A 117 4.49 -10.44 -19.06
N PHE A 118 4.04 -11.67 -19.06
CA PHE A 118 4.85 -12.85 -19.40
C PHE A 118 4.33 -13.62 -20.62
N GLY A 119 3.11 -13.28 -21.11
CA GLY A 119 2.45 -14.01 -22.19
C GLY A 119 1.70 -15.26 -21.71
N LYS A 120 1.18 -16.05 -22.63
CA LYS A 120 0.34 -17.22 -22.31
C LYS A 120 1.06 -18.31 -21.52
N ASP A 121 2.36 -18.41 -21.72
CA ASP A 121 3.21 -19.42 -21.07
C ASP A 121 3.81 -18.92 -19.75
N TRP A 122 3.16 -17.94 -19.13
CA TRP A 122 3.63 -17.28 -17.90
C TRP A 122 3.87 -18.28 -16.74
N LYS A 123 3.10 -19.37 -16.68
CA LYS A 123 3.26 -20.39 -15.63
C LYS A 123 4.62 -21.09 -15.67
N GLU A 124 5.17 -21.29 -16.87
CA GLU A 124 6.49 -21.87 -17.06
C GLU A 124 7.63 -20.90 -16.74
N GLN A 125 7.38 -19.61 -16.93
CA GLN A 125 8.34 -18.53 -16.74
C GLN A 125 8.36 -17.98 -15.31
N SER A 126 7.27 -18.19 -14.55
CA SER A 126 7.08 -17.61 -13.20
C SER A 126 7.42 -18.64 -12.14
N LYS A 127 8.20 -18.22 -11.15
CA LYS A 127 8.53 -19.05 -9.99
C LYS A 127 8.18 -18.30 -8.71
N CYS A 128 7.67 -19.06 -7.74
CA CYS A 128 7.53 -18.54 -6.38
C CYS A 128 8.92 -18.33 -5.79
N SER A 129 9.19 -17.13 -5.30
CA SER A 129 10.45 -16.81 -4.65
C SER A 129 10.50 -17.40 -3.22
N GLU A 130 11.68 -17.46 -2.60
CA GLU A 130 11.85 -18.03 -1.27
C GLU A 130 11.05 -17.25 -0.21
N ALA A 131 11.09 -15.92 -0.26
CA ALA A 131 10.33 -15.07 0.66
C ALA A 131 8.83 -15.22 0.44
N THR A 132 8.39 -15.31 -0.82
CA THR A 132 6.97 -15.52 -1.16
C THR A 132 6.51 -16.92 -0.72
N GLN A 133 7.32 -17.96 -0.93
CA GLN A 133 6.98 -19.34 -0.53
C GLN A 133 6.79 -19.43 0.99
N SER A 134 7.65 -18.77 1.76
CA SER A 134 7.50 -18.73 3.23
C SER A 134 6.16 -18.16 3.67
N TYR A 135 5.65 -17.14 2.95
CA TYR A 135 4.32 -16.57 3.23
C TYR A 135 3.20 -17.50 2.78
N VAL A 136 3.31 -18.12 1.61
CA VAL A 136 2.38 -19.14 1.09
C VAL A 136 2.25 -20.30 2.06
N ASP A 137 3.36 -20.84 2.53
CA ASP A 137 3.40 -21.95 3.50
C ASP A 137 2.70 -21.58 4.81
N ARG A 138 2.90 -20.33 5.30
CA ARG A 138 2.19 -19.84 6.50
C ARG A 138 0.68 -19.73 6.29
N ILE A 139 0.23 -19.22 5.15
CA ILE A 139 -1.20 -19.09 4.83
C ILE A 139 -1.84 -20.50 4.81
N HIS A 140 -1.20 -21.47 4.16
CA HIS A 140 -1.70 -22.85 4.14
C HIS A 140 -1.71 -23.47 5.54
N TYR A 141 -0.66 -23.25 6.34
CA TYR A 141 -0.63 -23.74 7.70
C TYR A 141 -1.81 -23.20 8.52
N VAL A 142 -2.06 -21.89 8.44
CA VAL A 142 -3.16 -21.23 9.14
C VAL A 142 -4.51 -21.78 8.69
N GLY A 143 -4.75 -21.85 7.38
CA GLY A 143 -6.02 -22.36 6.86
C GLY A 143 -6.33 -23.80 7.23
N GLN A 144 -5.29 -24.62 7.42
CA GLN A 144 -5.44 -26.04 7.75
C GLN A 144 -5.53 -26.33 9.24
N HIS A 145 -4.96 -25.47 10.11
CA HIS A 145 -4.80 -25.77 11.53
C HIS A 145 -5.45 -24.75 12.46
N GLU A 146 -5.51 -23.49 12.05
CA GLU A 146 -6.01 -22.37 12.87
C GLU A 146 -6.85 -21.42 11.99
N PRO A 147 -7.96 -21.90 11.39
CA PRO A 147 -8.69 -21.15 10.35
C PRO A 147 -9.24 -19.79 10.81
N GLU A 148 -9.44 -19.57 12.11
CA GLU A 148 -9.81 -18.27 12.66
C GLU A 148 -8.75 -17.20 12.39
N LEU A 149 -7.49 -17.59 12.23
CA LEU A 149 -6.38 -16.66 11.94
C LEU A 149 -6.36 -16.21 10.47
N LEU A 150 -7.13 -16.84 9.56
CA LEU A 150 -7.29 -16.33 8.18
C LEU A 150 -7.86 -14.92 8.15
N VAL A 151 -8.62 -14.53 9.20
CA VAL A 151 -9.13 -13.15 9.36
C VAL A 151 -7.99 -12.13 9.30
N ALA A 152 -6.86 -12.45 9.92
CA ALA A 152 -5.67 -11.58 9.92
C ALA A 152 -5.12 -11.35 8.51
N HIS A 153 -4.95 -12.41 7.75
CA HIS A 153 -4.42 -12.34 6.38
C HIS A 153 -5.40 -11.64 5.44
N ALA A 154 -6.69 -12.00 5.47
CA ALA A 154 -7.71 -11.37 4.65
C ALA A 154 -7.84 -9.87 4.94
N TYR A 155 -7.90 -9.47 6.21
CA TYR A 155 -7.95 -8.08 6.63
C TYR A 155 -6.73 -7.28 6.16
N THR A 156 -5.53 -7.78 6.46
CA THR A 156 -4.27 -7.10 6.15
C THR A 156 -4.11 -6.89 4.65
N ARG A 157 -4.45 -7.91 3.83
CA ARG A 157 -4.33 -7.82 2.37
C ARG A 157 -5.41 -6.93 1.76
N TYR A 158 -6.67 -7.32 1.86
CA TYR A 158 -7.74 -6.65 1.12
C TYR A 158 -8.01 -5.21 1.57
N MET A 159 -7.91 -4.93 2.88
CA MET A 159 -8.09 -3.54 3.35
C MET A 159 -6.93 -2.65 2.93
N GLY A 160 -5.71 -3.21 2.83
CA GLY A 160 -4.54 -2.54 2.27
C GLY A 160 -4.72 -2.22 0.78
N ASP A 161 -5.19 -3.19 -0.01
CA ASP A 161 -5.40 -3.04 -1.46
C ASP A 161 -6.47 -2.00 -1.78
N LEU A 162 -7.57 -2.00 -1.02
CA LEU A 162 -8.66 -1.03 -1.14
C LEU A 162 -8.27 0.38 -0.64
N SER A 163 -7.10 0.54 -0.05
CA SER A 163 -6.57 1.81 0.47
C SER A 163 -5.29 2.22 -0.26
N GLY A 164 -4.13 1.87 0.28
CA GLY A 164 -2.80 2.18 -0.28
C GLY A 164 -2.56 1.58 -1.66
N GLY A 165 -3.15 0.42 -1.97
CA GLY A 165 -3.08 -0.21 -3.28
C GLY A 165 -3.53 0.69 -4.42
N GLN A 166 -4.54 1.52 -4.19
CA GLN A 166 -5.03 2.47 -5.20
C GLN A 166 -4.01 3.58 -5.52
N VAL A 167 -3.16 3.94 -4.57
CA VAL A 167 -2.05 4.87 -4.80
C VAL A 167 -0.97 4.19 -5.63
N LEU A 168 -0.59 2.96 -5.28
CA LEU A 168 0.41 2.17 -6.01
C LEU A 168 -0.01 1.93 -7.47
N ARG A 169 -1.29 1.63 -7.73
CA ARG A 169 -1.85 1.53 -9.08
C ARG A 169 -1.55 2.76 -9.93
N LYS A 170 -1.89 3.94 -9.41
CA LYS A 170 -1.69 5.21 -10.14
C LYS A 170 -0.21 5.47 -10.43
N VAL A 171 0.67 5.15 -9.49
CA VAL A 171 2.11 5.29 -9.67
C VAL A 171 2.60 4.32 -10.74
N ALA A 172 2.23 3.03 -10.67
CA ALA A 172 2.60 2.02 -11.65
C ALA A 172 2.15 2.39 -13.07
N GLN A 173 0.88 2.73 -13.25
CA GLN A 173 0.34 3.13 -14.56
C GLN A 173 1.11 4.31 -15.17
N ARG A 174 1.39 5.34 -14.36
CA ARG A 174 2.11 6.53 -14.83
C ARG A 174 3.56 6.23 -15.19
N VAL A 175 4.29 5.55 -14.31
CA VAL A 175 5.74 5.36 -14.42
C VAL A 175 6.08 4.31 -15.46
N LEU A 176 5.35 3.20 -15.48
CA LEU A 176 5.57 2.10 -16.42
C LEU A 176 4.85 2.30 -17.74
N LYS A 177 4.10 3.42 -17.89
CA LYS A 177 3.30 3.74 -19.08
C LYS A 177 2.37 2.60 -19.46
N LEU A 178 1.70 2.01 -18.45
CA LEU A 178 0.75 0.93 -18.67
C LEU A 178 -0.54 1.47 -19.30
N PRO A 179 -1.29 0.64 -20.05
CA PRO A 179 -2.53 1.05 -20.68
C PRO A 179 -3.55 1.60 -19.69
N SER A 180 -4.29 2.62 -20.09
CA SER A 180 -5.38 3.21 -19.30
C SER A 180 -6.58 2.26 -19.15
N THR A 181 -6.68 1.27 -20.02
CA THR A 181 -7.66 0.18 -20.01
C THR A 181 -7.45 -0.82 -18.85
N GLY A 182 -6.28 -0.76 -18.16
CA GLY A 182 -6.02 -1.45 -16.91
C GLY A 182 -5.12 -2.68 -17.01
N GLU A 183 -4.67 -3.06 -18.20
CA GLU A 183 -3.77 -4.20 -18.39
C GLU A 183 -2.47 -4.00 -17.60
N GLY A 184 -2.06 -5.04 -16.90
CA GLY A 184 -0.92 -5.03 -15.98
C GLY A 184 -1.22 -4.39 -14.62
N THR A 185 -2.47 -3.96 -14.36
CA THR A 185 -2.93 -3.42 -13.07
C THR A 185 -4.34 -3.87 -12.70
N GLN A 186 -4.81 -4.98 -13.28
CA GLN A 186 -6.13 -5.57 -12.99
C GLN A 186 -6.27 -5.96 -11.51
N PHE A 187 -5.18 -6.40 -10.90
CA PHE A 187 -5.11 -6.68 -9.46
C PHE A 187 -5.73 -5.58 -8.61
N TYR A 188 -5.46 -4.32 -8.92
CA TYR A 188 -5.94 -3.17 -8.14
C TYR A 188 -7.37 -2.73 -8.46
N HIS A 189 -8.03 -3.37 -9.44
CA HIS A 189 -9.38 -3.01 -9.86
C HIS A 189 -10.40 -3.96 -9.25
N PHE A 190 -11.23 -3.45 -8.36
CA PHE A 190 -12.30 -4.19 -7.68
C PHE A 190 -13.64 -3.86 -8.35
N GLU A 191 -13.98 -4.62 -9.40
CA GLU A 191 -15.13 -4.34 -10.27
C GLU A 191 -16.47 -4.36 -9.52
N ASN A 192 -16.58 -5.19 -8.47
CA ASN A 192 -17.80 -5.40 -7.70
C ASN A 192 -17.86 -4.56 -6.42
N ILE A 193 -17.00 -3.55 -6.29
CA ILE A 193 -16.98 -2.61 -5.15
C ILE A 193 -17.12 -1.19 -5.67
N ASP A 194 -18.34 -0.66 -5.66
CA ASP A 194 -18.63 0.70 -6.11
C ASP A 194 -18.01 1.76 -5.18
N ASN A 195 -18.03 1.49 -3.88
CA ASN A 195 -17.50 2.40 -2.86
C ASN A 195 -16.61 1.65 -1.86
N ALA A 196 -15.30 1.77 -2.07
CA ALA A 196 -14.30 1.11 -1.23
C ALA A 196 -14.40 1.52 0.26
N GLN A 197 -14.76 2.77 0.57
CA GLN A 197 -14.88 3.23 1.95
C GLN A 197 -16.08 2.58 2.66
N GLN A 198 -17.24 2.50 2.00
CA GLN A 198 -18.41 1.83 2.54
C GLN A 198 -18.16 0.34 2.70
N PHE A 199 -17.53 -0.31 1.72
CA PHE A 199 -17.19 -1.72 1.81
C PHE A 199 -16.24 -2.00 2.98
N LYS A 200 -15.21 -1.19 3.19
CA LYS A 200 -14.30 -1.32 4.34
C LYS A 200 -15.03 -1.17 5.68
N GLN A 201 -15.97 -0.23 5.79
CA GLN A 201 -16.79 -0.08 7.01
C GLN A 201 -17.68 -1.31 7.23
N PHE A 202 -18.34 -1.78 6.18
CA PHE A 202 -19.15 -3.00 6.24
C PHE A 202 -18.32 -4.23 6.65
N TYR A 203 -17.13 -4.41 6.06
CA TYR A 203 -16.24 -5.52 6.39
C TYR A 203 -15.80 -5.48 7.86
N ARG A 204 -15.42 -4.29 8.38
CA ARG A 204 -15.09 -4.11 9.80
C ARG A 204 -16.27 -4.41 10.72
N ALA A 205 -17.47 -3.97 10.36
CA ALA A 205 -18.68 -4.28 11.14
C ALA A 205 -18.93 -5.79 11.23
N ARG A 206 -18.78 -6.52 10.11
CA ARG A 206 -18.86 -7.99 10.08
C ARG A 206 -17.80 -8.63 10.94
N MET A 207 -16.57 -8.14 10.88
CA MET A 207 -15.45 -8.64 11.67
C MET A 207 -15.65 -8.42 13.18
N ASN A 208 -16.21 -7.26 13.58
CA ASN A 208 -16.51 -6.95 14.98
C ASN A 208 -17.68 -7.80 15.53
N ALA A 209 -18.56 -8.30 14.66
CA ALA A 209 -19.68 -9.17 15.02
C ALA A 209 -19.29 -10.64 15.17
N LEU A 210 -18.03 -11.02 14.91
CA LEU A 210 -17.55 -12.39 15.12
C LEU A 210 -17.57 -12.75 16.62
N ASP A 211 -18.13 -13.91 16.92
CA ASP A 211 -18.13 -14.45 18.29
C ASP A 211 -16.75 -15.06 18.61
N LEU A 212 -15.82 -14.22 19.04
CA LEU A 212 -14.45 -14.58 19.36
C LEU A 212 -14.10 -14.11 20.77
N ASP A 213 -13.45 -14.97 21.54
CA ASP A 213 -12.89 -14.58 22.83
C ASP A 213 -11.65 -13.65 22.68
N MET A 214 -11.28 -12.97 23.74
CA MET A 214 -10.16 -12.02 23.70
C MET A 214 -8.85 -12.68 23.32
N LYS A 215 -8.61 -13.90 23.79
CA LYS A 215 -7.39 -14.65 23.47
C LYS A 215 -7.27 -14.94 21.96
N THR A 216 -8.37 -15.29 21.32
CA THR A 216 -8.42 -15.50 19.86
C THR A 216 -8.23 -14.19 19.12
N LYS A 217 -8.83 -13.08 19.58
CA LYS A 217 -8.61 -11.74 19.00
C LYS A 217 -7.14 -11.32 19.10
N GLU A 218 -6.49 -11.53 20.22
CA GLU A 218 -5.06 -11.27 20.42
C GLU A 218 -4.20 -12.10 19.43
N LYS A 219 -4.49 -13.38 19.28
CA LYS A 219 -3.81 -14.23 18.28
C LYS A 219 -3.98 -13.72 16.84
N ILE A 220 -5.18 -13.23 16.50
CA ILE A 220 -5.44 -12.64 15.18
C ILE A 220 -4.58 -11.37 14.97
N VAL A 221 -4.41 -10.53 16.00
CA VAL A 221 -3.53 -9.36 15.95
C VAL A 221 -2.05 -9.77 15.78
N GLU A 222 -1.60 -10.78 16.53
CA GLU A 222 -0.25 -11.33 16.38
C GLU A 222 -0.02 -11.87 14.96
N GLU A 223 -0.99 -12.59 14.41
CA GLU A 223 -0.91 -13.13 13.06
C GLU A 223 -0.92 -12.03 11.99
N ALA A 224 -1.66 -10.96 12.20
CA ALA A 224 -1.63 -9.80 11.32
C ALA A 224 -0.24 -9.14 11.29
N ASN A 225 0.44 -9.05 12.45
CA ASN A 225 1.82 -8.59 12.49
C ASN A 225 2.77 -9.54 11.73
N ARG A 226 2.57 -10.86 11.83
CA ARG A 226 3.33 -11.84 11.02
C ARG A 226 3.08 -11.64 9.52
N ALA A 227 1.83 -11.37 9.11
CA ALA A 227 1.52 -11.07 7.72
C ALA A 227 2.29 -9.85 7.21
N PHE A 228 2.44 -8.79 8.01
CA PHE A 228 3.29 -7.65 7.68
C PHE A 228 4.77 -8.05 7.58
N GLU A 229 5.28 -8.90 8.46
CA GLU A 229 6.66 -9.36 8.42
C GLU A 229 6.95 -10.16 7.15
N TYR A 230 6.07 -11.08 6.74
CA TYR A 230 6.20 -11.80 5.47
C TYR A 230 6.18 -10.83 4.26
N ASN A 231 5.30 -9.83 4.27
CA ASN A 231 5.31 -8.81 3.23
C ASN A 231 6.64 -8.03 3.18
N MET A 232 7.19 -7.65 4.33
CA MET A 232 8.48 -6.97 4.40
C MET A 232 9.63 -7.87 3.92
N GLN A 233 9.57 -9.18 4.16
CA GLN A 233 10.56 -10.14 3.60
C GLN A 233 10.51 -10.15 2.07
N ILE A 234 9.31 -10.16 1.47
CA ILE A 234 9.13 -10.06 0.02
C ILE A 234 9.68 -8.71 -0.49
N PHE A 235 9.37 -7.59 0.17
CA PHE A 235 9.88 -6.28 -0.23
C PHE A 235 11.41 -6.21 -0.15
N ASN A 236 12.03 -6.77 0.89
CA ASN A 236 13.48 -6.84 1.03
C ASN A 236 14.14 -7.72 -0.04
N GLU A 237 13.48 -8.81 -0.46
CA GLU A 237 13.93 -9.65 -1.56
C GLU A 237 13.88 -8.87 -2.88
N LEU A 238 12.78 -8.18 -3.15
CA LEU A 238 12.62 -7.32 -4.31
C LEU A 238 13.66 -6.19 -4.36
N ASP A 239 14.01 -5.58 -3.23
CA ASP A 239 15.06 -4.57 -3.12
C ASP A 239 16.43 -5.12 -3.52
N LYS A 240 16.76 -6.33 -3.06
CA LYS A 240 18.01 -7.00 -3.44
C LYS A 240 18.06 -7.25 -4.95
N VAL A 241 16.99 -7.78 -5.52
CA VAL A 241 16.90 -8.04 -6.97
C VAL A 241 16.94 -6.73 -7.76
N GLY A 242 16.22 -5.70 -7.31
CA GLY A 242 16.25 -4.37 -7.93
C GLY A 242 17.64 -3.75 -7.96
N SER A 243 18.41 -3.95 -6.89
CA SER A 243 19.80 -3.49 -6.79
C SER A 243 20.74 -4.23 -7.75
N LEU A 244 20.52 -5.53 -7.98
CA LEU A 244 21.28 -6.32 -8.97
C LEU A 244 20.94 -5.88 -10.40
N LEU A 245 19.68 -5.74 -10.74
CA LEU A 245 19.22 -5.24 -12.04
C LEU A 245 19.74 -3.83 -12.35
N ALA A 246 19.96 -3.00 -11.33
CA ALA A 246 20.54 -1.68 -11.50
C ALA A 246 22.05 -1.76 -11.83
N LYS A 247 22.79 -2.67 -11.21
CA LYS A 247 24.23 -2.89 -11.48
C LYS A 247 24.45 -3.45 -12.90
N GLU A 248 23.69 -4.48 -13.29
CA GLU A 248 23.81 -5.07 -14.63
C GLU A 248 23.55 -4.04 -15.75
N SER A 249 22.62 -3.10 -15.53
CA SER A 249 22.37 -2.03 -16.50
C SER A 249 23.51 -1.02 -16.58
N LEU A 250 24.28 -0.81 -15.52
CA LEU A 250 25.45 0.05 -15.52
C LEU A 250 26.66 -0.64 -16.18
N ASP A 251 26.88 -1.92 -15.89
CA ASP A 251 27.98 -2.69 -16.47
C ASP A 251 27.75 -2.96 -17.98
N GLY A 252 26.48 -3.10 -18.42
CA GLY A 252 26.12 -3.21 -19.83
C GLY A 252 26.36 -1.93 -20.66
N GLU A 253 26.32 -0.76 -20.06
CA GLU A 253 26.66 0.51 -20.71
C GLU A 253 28.19 0.69 -20.86
N PHE A 254 29.00 0.01 -20.06
CA PHE A 254 30.47 0.05 -20.17
C PHE A 254 31.06 -1.00 -21.13
N LEU A 255 30.26 -1.97 -21.59
CA LEU A 255 30.66 -2.96 -22.60
C LEU A 255 30.36 -2.53 -24.04
N HIS A 256 30.31 -1.25 -24.33
CA HIS A 256 30.45 -0.78 -25.69
C HIS A 256 31.95 -0.94 -26.09
N ASP A 257 32.14 -1.98 -26.86
CA ASP A 257 33.34 -2.41 -27.54
C ASP A 257 34.27 -1.22 -27.89
N GLY A 258 35.49 -1.21 -27.30
CA GLY A 258 36.48 -0.16 -27.41
C GLY A 258 37.09 0.02 -28.81
N LYS A 259 36.27 0.11 -29.86
CA LYS A 259 36.66 0.45 -31.24
C LYS A 259 35.86 1.62 -31.83
N GLY A 260 35.30 2.49 -31.01
CA GLY A 260 34.81 3.80 -31.43
C GLY A 260 35.96 4.81 -31.42
N ASP A 261 36.31 5.35 -32.58
CA ASP A 261 37.29 6.44 -32.74
C ASP A 261 36.82 7.64 -31.87
N VAL A 262 37.49 7.85 -30.73
CA VAL A 262 37.21 8.88 -29.72
C VAL A 262 37.15 10.29 -30.34
N ARG A 263 37.74 10.46 -31.55
CA ARG A 263 37.81 11.72 -32.29
C ARG A 263 36.48 12.10 -32.92
N LYS A 264 35.45 11.23 -32.91
CA LYS A 264 34.12 11.51 -33.48
C LYS A 264 33.04 11.91 -32.45
N CYS A 265 33.38 12.00 -31.18
CA CYS A 265 32.47 12.51 -30.18
C CYS A 265 32.44 14.05 -30.25
N PRO A 266 31.28 14.70 -30.53
CA PRO A 266 31.22 16.17 -30.60
C PRO A 266 31.67 16.89 -29.33
N TYR A 267 31.67 16.19 -28.20
CA TYR A 267 32.09 16.70 -26.90
C TYR A 267 33.65 16.84 -26.82
N TYR A 268 34.40 15.93 -27.43
CA TYR A 268 35.87 15.97 -27.44
C TYR A 268 36.42 16.84 -28.58
N ALA A 269 35.69 17.01 -29.67
CA ALA A 269 36.09 17.91 -30.74
C ALA A 269 36.07 19.39 -30.32
N ALA A 270 35.22 19.73 -29.35
CA ALA A 270 35.10 21.10 -28.80
C ALA A 270 36.21 21.47 -27.78
N GLN A 271 37.03 20.50 -27.29
CA GLN A 271 38.06 20.74 -26.28
C GLN A 271 39.46 20.96 -26.85
N GLN A 272 39.68 20.72 -28.14
CA GLN A 272 41.02 20.87 -28.73
C GLN A 272 41.37 22.30 -29.20
N ASP A 273 40.45 23.24 -29.12
CA ASP A 273 40.66 24.58 -29.74
C ASP A 273 40.70 25.77 -28.75
N LYS A 274 40.91 25.55 -27.45
CA LYS A 274 41.18 26.69 -26.54
C LYS A 274 42.04 26.26 -25.35
N GLY A 275 43.34 26.43 -25.51
CA GLY A 275 44.21 26.67 -24.38
C GLY A 275 43.91 28.03 -23.79
N THR A 276 43.22 28.08 -22.65
CA THR A 276 43.35 29.10 -21.60
C THR A 276 42.42 28.72 -20.44
N GLN A 277 42.99 28.72 -19.27
CA GLN A 277 42.35 28.52 -17.98
C GLN A 277 41.34 29.63 -17.69
N GLU A 278 40.07 29.33 -17.63
CA GLU A 278 39.10 30.08 -16.82
C GLU A 278 37.95 29.16 -16.41
N SER A 279 37.67 29.18 -15.11
CA SER A 279 36.64 28.38 -14.45
C SER A 279 35.24 28.88 -14.88
N CYS A 280 34.64 28.23 -15.85
CA CYS A 280 33.22 28.47 -16.19
C CYS A 280 32.31 27.67 -15.27
N ALA A 281 31.73 28.37 -14.30
CA ALA A 281 30.57 27.89 -13.56
C ALA A 281 29.39 27.74 -14.54
N CYS A 282 28.94 26.52 -14.74
CA CYS A 282 27.86 26.18 -15.67
C CYS A 282 26.53 26.71 -15.11
N PRO A 283 25.81 27.64 -15.79
CA PRO A 283 24.57 28.25 -15.27
C PRO A 283 23.40 27.24 -15.14
N PHE A 284 23.56 26.06 -15.74
CA PHE A 284 22.54 25.00 -15.67
C PHE A 284 22.44 24.30 -14.30
N LYS A 285 23.51 24.31 -13.48
CA LYS A 285 23.47 23.74 -12.12
C LYS A 285 22.70 24.60 -11.12
N ALA A 286 22.65 25.89 -11.31
CA ALA A 286 21.88 26.79 -10.44
C ALA A 286 20.36 26.67 -10.68
N ALA A 287 19.93 26.55 -11.94
CA ALA A 287 18.51 26.43 -12.28
C ALA A 287 17.88 25.09 -11.79
N THR A 288 18.65 23.99 -11.85
CA THR A 288 18.16 22.69 -11.36
C THR A 288 18.10 22.61 -9.82
N ALA A 289 18.95 23.33 -9.10
CA ALA A 289 18.93 23.39 -7.65
C ALA A 289 17.70 24.20 -7.14
N VAL A 290 17.38 25.31 -7.78
CA VAL A 290 16.21 26.16 -7.44
C VAL A 290 14.88 25.42 -7.76
N LEU A 291 14.80 24.73 -8.90
CA LEU A 291 13.63 23.92 -9.25
C LEU A 291 13.43 22.73 -8.28
N ARG A 292 14.50 22.11 -7.81
CA ARG A 292 14.45 21.04 -6.80
C ARG A 292 13.97 21.55 -5.44
N GLN A 293 14.37 22.74 -5.06
CA GLN A 293 13.97 23.36 -3.78
C GLN A 293 12.51 23.84 -3.82
N LEU A 294 12.05 24.39 -4.95
CA LEU A 294 10.64 24.77 -5.16
C LEU A 294 9.71 23.54 -5.13
N ASN A 295 10.11 22.44 -5.80
CA ASN A 295 9.34 21.20 -5.78
C ASN A 295 9.26 20.57 -4.39
N LEU A 296 10.33 20.66 -3.59
CA LEU A 296 10.33 20.14 -2.22
C LEU A 296 9.42 20.98 -1.30
N GLN A 297 9.44 22.31 -1.41
CA GLN A 297 8.56 23.19 -0.64
C GLN A 297 7.09 23.02 -1.03
N LEU A 298 6.79 22.88 -2.32
CA LEU A 298 5.44 22.60 -2.81
C LEU A 298 4.94 21.24 -2.32
N PHE A 299 5.81 20.24 -2.32
CA PHE A 299 5.51 18.91 -1.81
C PHE A 299 5.22 18.91 -0.31
N LEU A 300 6.02 19.62 0.50
CA LEU A 300 5.80 19.77 1.93
C LEU A 300 4.51 20.55 2.25
N ALA A 301 4.17 21.57 1.46
CA ALA A 301 2.92 22.33 1.60
C ALA A 301 1.70 21.46 1.25
N VAL A 302 1.77 20.65 0.21
CA VAL A 302 0.71 19.70 -0.17
C VAL A 302 0.56 18.62 0.89
N MET A 303 1.65 18.09 1.43
CA MET A 303 1.62 17.11 2.53
C MET A 303 1.00 17.69 3.81
N ALA A 304 1.32 18.94 4.18
CA ALA A 304 0.71 19.60 5.33
C ALA A 304 -0.80 19.83 5.14
N LEU A 305 -1.24 20.18 3.92
CA LEU A 305 -2.66 20.32 3.57
C LEU A 305 -3.39 18.97 3.61
N VAL A 306 -2.78 17.91 3.11
CA VAL A 306 -3.35 16.56 3.15
C VAL A 306 -3.44 16.04 4.58
N CYS A 307 -2.41 16.24 5.40
CA CYS A 307 -2.44 15.89 6.83
C CYS A 307 -3.49 16.72 7.59
N GLY A 308 -3.63 18.00 7.29
CA GLY A 308 -4.66 18.88 7.87
C GLY A 308 -6.08 18.46 7.50
N LEU A 309 -6.32 18.09 6.24
CA LEU A 309 -7.62 17.59 5.76
C LEU A 309 -7.94 16.20 6.36
N ILE A 310 -6.94 15.35 6.51
CA ILE A 310 -7.11 14.04 7.16
C ILE A 310 -7.44 14.22 8.64
N ALA A 311 -6.74 15.11 9.36
CA ALA A 311 -7.03 15.42 10.75
C ALA A 311 -8.44 16.00 10.94
N TRP A 312 -8.86 16.90 10.03
CA TRP A 312 -10.21 17.49 10.05
C TRP A 312 -11.31 16.48 9.68
N TYR A 313 -11.03 15.50 8.84
CA TYR A 313 -11.98 14.44 8.45
C TYR A 313 -12.14 13.35 9.53
N PHE A 314 -11.17 13.23 10.45
CA PHE A 314 -11.20 12.24 11.54
C PHE A 314 -11.55 12.85 12.92
N MET A 315 -11.74 14.19 13.03
CA MET A 315 -12.41 14.86 14.15
C MET A 315 -13.92 14.92 13.91
#